data_33fdcf9d7430ca2c773e18f6470116fe
#
_entry.id   33fdcf9d7430ca2c773e18f6470116fe
#
_cell.length_a   1.000
_cell.length_b   1.000
_cell.length_c   1.000
_cell.angle_alpha   90.00
_cell.angle_beta   90.00
_cell.angle_gamma   90.00
#
_symmetry.space_group_name_H-M   'P 1'
#
loop_
_entity.id
_entity.type
_entity.pdbx_description
1 polymer ?
#
loop_
_entity_poly.entity_id
_entity_poly.type
_entity_poly.pdbx_seq_one_letter_code
_entity_poly.pdbx_strand_id
1 'polypeptide(L)'
;MSSIKQFQVTFDCAEPERMARFWCEVLGYVVSPPPKGFATWDDFNDSRLPENQGSWFACIDPSGLGPRLFFQRVPEGKVVKNRLHLDVRVGSGLVGEERLVTLEAECARLVALGAVRVRLLYDGHDSCIVMQDIEGNEFCLD
;
A
#
# COMPACT_ATOMS: atom_id res chain seq x y z
N MET A 1 23.80 11.05 21.18
CA MET A 1 23.38 10.21 20.05
C MET A 1 21.87 10.01 20.13
N SER A 2 21.13 10.32 19.06
CA SER A 2 19.69 10.11 19.06
C SER A 2 19.36 8.68 18.63
N SER A 3 18.32 8.10 19.22
CA SER A 3 17.80 6.79 18.81
C SER A 3 16.99 6.91 17.51
N ILE A 4 16.99 5.85 16.74
CA ILE A 4 16.15 5.76 15.53
C ILE A 4 14.68 5.72 15.97
N LYS A 5 13.84 6.49 15.30
CA LYS A 5 12.41 6.50 15.54
C LYS A 5 11.72 5.57 14.57
N GLN A 6 10.80 4.75 15.07
CA GLN A 6 9.89 4.01 14.23
C GLN A 6 8.84 4.97 13.65
N PHE A 7 8.29 4.60 12.51
CA PHE A 7 7.25 5.40 11.86
C PHE A 7 6.18 4.47 11.27
N GLN A 8 5.04 5.06 11.03
CA GLN A 8 3.95 4.41 10.33
C GLN A 8 3.63 5.24 9.08
N VAL A 9 3.13 4.59 8.04
CA VAL A 9 2.65 5.27 6.84
C VAL A 9 1.14 5.33 6.92
N THR A 10 0.57 6.53 6.79
CA THR A 10 -0.88 6.73 6.81
C THR A 10 -1.34 7.17 5.43
N PHE A 11 -2.35 6.46 4.91
CA PHE A 11 -3.04 6.79 3.67
C PHE A 11 -4.37 7.44 4.01
N ASP A 12 -4.61 8.63 3.48
CA ASP A 12 -5.95 9.20 3.41
C ASP A 12 -6.67 8.57 2.23
N CYS A 13 -7.88 8.09 2.43
CA CYS A 13 -8.58 7.31 1.41
C CYS A 13 -10.10 7.39 1.59
N ALA A 14 -10.84 6.83 0.64
CA ALA A 14 -12.29 6.71 0.72
C ALA A 14 -12.74 5.41 1.39
N GLU A 15 -12.03 4.30 1.13
CA GLU A 15 -12.40 2.96 1.58
C GLU A 15 -11.23 2.27 2.29
N PRO A 16 -11.05 2.52 3.61
CA PRO A 16 -9.88 2.04 4.34
C PRO A 16 -9.62 0.53 4.27
N GLU A 17 -10.64 -0.32 4.48
CA GLU A 17 -10.44 -1.76 4.44
C GLU A 17 -10.03 -2.24 3.05
N ARG A 18 -10.68 -1.74 2.01
CA ARG A 18 -10.37 -2.11 0.63
C ARG A 18 -8.94 -1.72 0.25
N MET A 19 -8.53 -0.52 0.64
CA MET A 19 -7.15 -0.04 0.44
C MET A 19 -6.14 -0.89 1.19
N ALA A 20 -6.41 -1.19 2.46
CA ALA A 20 -5.50 -2.01 3.26
C ALA A 20 -5.32 -3.41 2.67
N ARG A 21 -6.39 -4.04 2.21
CA ARG A 21 -6.31 -5.37 1.60
C ARG A 21 -5.54 -5.35 0.28
N PHE A 22 -5.70 -4.30 -0.52
CA PHE A 22 -4.89 -4.12 -1.73
C PHE A 22 -3.39 -4.02 -1.37
N TRP A 23 -3.05 -3.18 -0.40
CA TRP A 23 -1.65 -2.98 -0.01
C TRP A 23 -1.05 -4.21 0.70
N CYS A 24 -1.86 -5.03 1.37
CA CYS A 24 -1.42 -6.35 1.84
C CYS A 24 -0.92 -7.20 0.65
N GLU A 25 -1.67 -7.22 -0.44
CA GLU A 25 -1.27 -7.96 -1.65
C GLU A 25 -0.01 -7.40 -2.30
N VAL A 26 0.16 -6.08 -2.29
CA VAL A 26 1.36 -5.42 -2.86
C VAL A 26 2.61 -5.78 -2.07
N LEU A 27 2.54 -5.72 -0.74
CA LEU A 27 3.71 -5.79 0.13
C LEU A 27 3.92 -7.15 0.80
N GLY A 28 2.96 -8.06 0.70
CA GLY A 28 3.01 -9.29 1.49
C GLY A 28 2.68 -9.06 2.96
N TYR A 29 1.99 -7.99 3.26
CA TYR A 29 1.52 -7.64 4.60
C TYR A 29 0.27 -8.43 4.96
N VAL A 30 -0.10 -8.42 6.23
CA VAL A 30 -1.32 -9.02 6.73
C VAL A 30 -2.19 -7.96 7.41
N VAL A 31 -3.49 -8.20 7.46
CA VAL A 31 -4.41 -7.32 8.17
C VAL A 31 -4.02 -7.28 9.64
N SER A 32 -3.96 -6.09 10.22
CA SER A 32 -3.70 -5.94 11.65
C SER A 32 -4.77 -6.64 12.48
N PRO A 33 -4.41 -7.17 13.65
CA PRO A 33 -5.43 -7.61 14.60
C PRO A 33 -6.42 -6.48 14.89
N PRO A 34 -7.69 -6.80 15.22
CA PRO A 34 -8.65 -5.77 15.62
C PRO A 34 -8.17 -5.01 16.85
N PRO A 35 -8.72 -3.83 17.12
CA PRO A 35 -8.35 -3.05 18.30
C PRO A 35 -8.53 -3.86 19.58
N LYS A 36 -7.72 -3.54 20.58
CA LYS A 36 -7.73 -4.24 21.86
C LYS A 36 -9.14 -4.28 22.46
N GLY A 37 -9.56 -5.47 22.88
CA GLY A 37 -10.87 -5.67 23.48
C GLY A 37 -11.93 -6.19 22.50
N PHE A 38 -11.59 -6.36 21.24
CA PHE A 38 -12.50 -6.88 20.22
C PHE A 38 -11.95 -8.14 19.59
N ALA A 39 -12.81 -9.14 19.37
CA ALA A 39 -12.41 -10.39 18.72
C ALA A 39 -12.24 -10.23 17.20
N THR A 40 -13.06 -9.37 16.59
CA THR A 40 -13.05 -9.12 15.14
C THR A 40 -13.16 -7.63 14.84
N TRP A 41 -12.77 -7.25 13.61
CA TRP A 41 -13.00 -5.91 13.11
C TRP A 41 -14.49 -5.57 13.00
N ASP A 42 -15.34 -6.56 12.69
CA ASP A 42 -16.78 -6.37 12.63
C ASP A 42 -17.33 -6.03 14.01
N ASP A 43 -16.90 -6.74 15.05
CA ASP A 43 -17.27 -6.41 16.42
C ASP A 43 -16.89 -4.99 16.81
N PHE A 44 -15.69 -4.57 16.42
CA PHE A 44 -15.24 -3.20 16.66
C PHE A 44 -16.12 -2.18 15.94
N ASN A 45 -16.37 -2.39 14.66
CA ASN A 45 -17.19 -1.47 13.87
C ASN A 45 -18.64 -1.42 14.39
N ASP A 46 -19.21 -2.56 14.75
CA ASP A 46 -20.56 -2.62 15.29
C ASP A 46 -20.73 -1.86 16.61
N SER A 47 -19.63 -1.70 17.37
CA SER A 47 -19.62 -0.92 18.61
C SER A 47 -19.59 0.60 18.37
N ARG A 48 -19.38 1.04 17.14
CA ARG A 48 -19.23 2.46 16.79
C ARG A 48 -20.51 3.04 16.23
N LEU A 49 -20.63 4.37 16.32
CA LEU A 49 -21.71 5.08 15.63
C LEU A 49 -21.64 4.79 14.13
N PRO A 50 -22.78 4.73 13.41
CA PRO A 50 -22.80 4.39 11.98
C PRO A 50 -21.84 5.22 11.13
N GLU A 51 -21.73 6.51 11.38
CA GLU A 51 -20.85 7.42 10.64
C GLU A 51 -19.36 7.12 10.86
N ASN A 52 -19.02 6.41 11.93
CA ASN A 52 -17.63 6.06 12.26
C ASN A 52 -17.26 4.63 11.90
N GLN A 53 -18.20 3.82 11.46
CA GLN A 53 -17.94 2.44 11.06
C GLN A 53 -17.07 2.43 9.80
N GLY A 54 -16.02 1.59 9.80
CA GLY A 54 -15.09 1.50 8.68
C GLY A 54 -14.26 2.77 8.44
N SER A 55 -14.17 3.68 9.42
CA SER A 55 -13.46 4.95 9.28
C SER A 55 -11.95 4.79 9.21
N TRP A 56 -11.41 3.65 9.64
CA TRP A 56 -10.01 3.33 9.52
C TRP A 56 -9.77 1.83 9.49
N PHE A 57 -8.61 1.46 9.00
CA PHE A 57 -8.16 0.07 8.93
C PHE A 57 -6.64 0.05 8.94
N ALA A 58 -6.02 -1.10 9.17
CA ALA A 58 -4.57 -1.17 9.22
C ALA A 58 -4.05 -2.52 8.76
N CYS A 59 -2.82 -2.52 8.27
CA CYS A 59 -2.08 -3.75 7.98
C CYS A 59 -0.65 -3.63 8.48
N ILE A 60 -0.02 -4.77 8.70
CA ILE A 60 1.31 -4.86 9.30
C ILE A 60 2.18 -5.84 8.52
N ASP A 61 3.48 -5.61 8.61
CA ASP A 61 4.49 -6.57 8.21
C ASP A 61 4.52 -7.70 9.23
N PRO A 62 4.21 -8.96 8.84
CA PRO A 62 4.22 -10.06 9.80
C PRO A 62 5.61 -10.36 10.39
N SER A 63 6.69 -9.92 9.71
CA SER A 63 8.06 -10.05 10.23
C SER A 63 8.43 -8.93 11.22
N GLY A 64 7.66 -7.86 11.27
CA GLY A 64 7.91 -6.72 12.17
C GLY A 64 9.01 -5.78 11.70
N LEU A 65 9.57 -5.96 10.51
CA LEU A 65 10.67 -5.12 10.00
C LEU A 65 10.18 -3.85 9.32
N GLY A 66 9.06 -3.94 8.59
CA GLY A 66 8.50 -2.80 7.87
C GLY A 66 7.55 -1.95 8.72
N PRO A 67 7.26 -0.72 8.28
CA PRO A 67 6.34 0.14 9.00
C PRO A 67 4.90 -0.37 8.88
N ARG A 68 4.11 -0.10 9.93
CA ARG A 68 2.67 -0.32 9.90
C ARG A 68 2.05 0.62 8.86
N LEU A 69 1.07 0.15 8.11
CA LEU A 69 0.25 1.00 7.24
C LEU A 69 -1.11 1.22 7.90
N PHE A 70 -1.50 2.47 7.93
CA PHE A 70 -2.78 2.92 8.50
C PHE A 70 -3.58 3.62 7.40
N PHE A 71 -4.86 3.32 7.31
CA PHE A 71 -5.74 3.85 6.27
C PHE A 71 -6.90 4.54 6.96
N GLN A 72 -7.08 5.83 6.72
CA GLN A 72 -8.14 6.60 7.33
C GLN A 72 -9.03 7.24 6.27
N ARG A 73 -10.34 7.18 6.50
CA ARG A 73 -11.30 7.78 5.59
C ARG A 73 -11.28 9.29 5.73
N VAL A 74 -11.17 9.96 4.59
CA VAL A 74 -11.25 11.42 4.50
C VAL A 74 -12.26 11.78 3.41
N PRO A 75 -12.92 12.96 3.50
CA PRO A 75 -13.89 13.35 2.48
C PRO A 75 -13.23 13.84 1.19
N GLU A 76 -11.98 14.28 1.24
CA GLU A 76 -11.27 14.80 0.08
C GLU A 76 -10.84 13.69 -0.85
N GLY A 77 -11.13 13.81 -2.14
CA GLY A 77 -10.64 12.90 -3.16
C GLY A 77 -9.21 13.20 -3.57
N LYS A 78 -8.57 12.21 -4.19
CA LYS A 78 -7.24 12.35 -4.77
C LYS A 78 -7.32 13.19 -6.04
N VAL A 79 -6.64 14.32 -6.09
CA VAL A 79 -6.69 15.26 -7.24
C VAL A 79 -5.31 15.41 -7.88
N VAL A 80 -4.30 15.83 -7.11
CA VAL A 80 -2.96 16.07 -7.63
C VAL A 80 -2.05 14.89 -7.37
N LYS A 81 -0.93 14.81 -8.11
CA LYS A 81 0.08 13.77 -7.91
C LYS A 81 0.62 13.79 -6.48
N ASN A 82 0.87 12.60 -5.92
CA ASN A 82 1.53 12.47 -4.62
C ASN A 82 2.87 13.21 -4.62
N ARG A 83 3.19 13.82 -3.51
CA ARG A 83 4.53 14.37 -3.27
C ARG A 83 5.43 13.37 -2.56
N LEU A 84 4.85 12.33 -2.00
CA LEU A 84 5.53 11.19 -1.39
C LEU A 84 4.99 9.92 -2.04
N HIS A 85 5.84 8.99 -2.44
CA HIS A 85 5.41 7.71 -2.99
C HIS A 85 6.27 6.58 -2.44
N LEU A 86 5.69 5.39 -2.36
CA LEU A 86 6.42 4.20 -1.97
C LEU A 86 7.05 3.57 -3.21
N ASP A 87 8.30 3.13 -3.09
CA ASP A 87 8.98 2.34 -4.10
C ASP A 87 9.03 0.90 -3.59
N VAL A 88 8.27 0.04 -4.24
CA VAL A 88 8.16 -1.38 -3.85
C VAL A 88 9.29 -2.15 -4.54
N ARG A 89 10.19 -2.71 -3.75
CA ARG A 89 11.44 -3.31 -4.23
C ARG A 89 11.20 -4.72 -4.76
N VAL A 90 10.71 -4.82 -5.99
CA VAL A 90 10.39 -6.10 -6.64
C VAL A 90 11.60 -6.66 -7.37
N GLY A 91 12.41 -5.79 -7.98
CA GLY A 91 13.54 -6.17 -8.83
C GLY A 91 14.91 -6.04 -8.17
N SER A 92 14.98 -6.04 -6.84
CA SER A 92 16.25 -5.89 -6.12
C SER A 92 17.28 -6.94 -6.55
N GLY A 93 18.48 -6.47 -6.88
CA GLY A 93 19.58 -7.34 -7.32
C GLY A 93 19.51 -7.76 -8.78
N LEU A 94 18.47 -7.37 -9.52
CA LEU A 94 18.30 -7.68 -10.93
C LEU A 94 18.59 -6.45 -11.79
N VAL A 95 19.08 -6.69 -13.01
CA VAL A 95 19.39 -5.65 -13.99
C VAL A 95 18.89 -6.06 -15.36
N GLY A 96 18.77 -5.09 -16.28
CA GLY A 96 18.45 -5.33 -17.68
C GLY A 96 17.13 -6.06 -17.91
N GLU A 97 17.14 -7.02 -18.81
CA GLU A 97 15.95 -7.77 -19.25
C GLU A 97 15.30 -8.57 -18.10
N GLU A 98 16.12 -9.23 -17.29
CA GLU A 98 15.61 -10.03 -16.18
C GLU A 98 14.85 -9.18 -15.18
N ARG A 99 15.38 -7.99 -14.86
CA ARG A 99 14.70 -7.03 -14.01
C ARG A 99 13.38 -6.58 -14.64
N LEU A 100 13.43 -6.22 -15.91
CA LEU A 100 12.25 -5.73 -16.64
C LEU A 100 11.13 -6.79 -16.65
N VAL A 101 11.46 -8.03 -16.97
CA VAL A 101 10.49 -9.14 -16.96
C VAL A 101 9.86 -9.30 -15.57
N THR A 102 10.67 -9.22 -14.53
CA THR A 102 10.18 -9.35 -13.15
C THR A 102 9.23 -8.20 -12.77
N LEU A 103 9.57 -6.97 -13.11
CA LEU A 103 8.71 -5.81 -12.84
C LEU A 103 7.39 -5.89 -13.63
N GLU A 104 7.46 -6.27 -14.91
CA GLU A 104 6.25 -6.38 -15.74
C GLU A 104 5.31 -7.50 -15.26
N ALA A 105 5.86 -8.61 -14.78
CA ALA A 105 5.05 -9.69 -14.21
C ALA A 105 4.29 -9.22 -12.96
N GLU A 106 4.97 -8.50 -12.06
CA GLU A 106 4.33 -7.95 -10.87
C GLU A 106 3.32 -6.88 -11.24
N CYS A 107 3.65 -6.03 -12.21
CA CYS A 107 2.71 -5.03 -12.72
C CYS A 107 1.41 -5.69 -13.19
N ALA A 108 1.51 -6.74 -13.99
CA ALA A 108 0.33 -7.47 -14.49
C ALA A 108 -0.50 -8.06 -13.34
N ARG A 109 0.17 -8.62 -12.33
CA ARG A 109 -0.51 -9.15 -11.14
C ARG A 109 -1.30 -8.06 -10.41
N LEU A 110 -0.69 -6.90 -10.21
CA LEU A 110 -1.33 -5.79 -9.49
C LEU A 110 -2.43 -5.13 -10.30
N VAL A 111 -2.28 -5.03 -11.62
CA VAL A 111 -3.35 -4.54 -12.50
C VAL A 111 -4.59 -5.44 -12.40
N ALA A 112 -4.40 -6.75 -12.32
CA ALA A 112 -5.51 -7.68 -12.11
C ALA A 112 -6.23 -7.46 -10.78
N LEU A 113 -5.56 -6.85 -9.79
CA LEU A 113 -6.14 -6.50 -8.49
C LEU A 113 -6.70 -5.07 -8.45
N GLY A 114 -6.64 -4.33 -9.55
CA GLY A 114 -7.24 -3.01 -9.67
C GLY A 114 -6.27 -1.84 -9.74
N ALA A 115 -4.96 -2.08 -9.69
CA ALA A 115 -3.95 -1.04 -9.90
C ALA A 115 -3.96 -0.56 -11.35
N VAL A 116 -3.42 0.62 -11.58
CA VAL A 116 -3.25 1.20 -12.92
C VAL A 116 -1.76 1.29 -13.23
N ARG A 117 -1.35 0.79 -14.40
CA ARG A 117 -0.01 1.00 -14.92
C ARG A 117 0.05 2.37 -15.56
N VAL A 118 0.93 3.25 -15.09
CA VAL A 118 1.06 4.59 -15.66
C VAL A 118 2.12 4.61 -16.76
N ARG A 119 3.36 4.21 -16.46
CA ARG A 119 4.43 4.18 -17.45
C ARG A 119 5.65 3.40 -16.96
N LEU A 120 6.42 2.93 -17.91
CA LEU A 120 7.74 2.36 -17.67
C LEU A 120 8.81 3.46 -17.83
N LEU A 121 9.71 3.52 -16.87
CA LEU A 121 10.95 4.30 -16.98
C LEU A 121 12.09 3.30 -17.15
N TYR A 122 12.82 3.42 -18.28
CA TYR A 122 13.84 2.44 -18.64
C TYR A 122 15.03 3.14 -19.27
N ASP A 123 16.22 2.92 -18.73
CA ASP A 123 17.46 3.53 -19.21
C ASP A 123 18.45 2.52 -19.81
N GLY A 124 18.01 1.28 -20.03
CA GLY A 124 18.84 0.19 -20.56
C GLY A 124 19.49 -0.67 -19.49
N HIS A 125 19.54 -0.22 -18.26
CA HIS A 125 20.12 -0.95 -17.12
C HIS A 125 19.12 -1.07 -15.98
N ASP A 126 18.64 0.06 -15.50
CA ASP A 126 17.63 0.13 -14.45
C ASP A 126 16.25 0.37 -15.06
N SER A 127 15.25 -0.14 -14.40
CA SER A 127 13.86 0.06 -14.80
C SER A 127 12.99 0.26 -13.55
N CYS A 128 11.91 1.00 -13.76
CA CYS A 128 10.93 1.29 -12.73
C CYS A 128 9.59 1.44 -13.42
N ILE A 129 8.54 0.87 -12.86
CA ILE A 129 7.18 1.05 -13.39
C ILE A 129 6.40 1.92 -12.43
N VAL A 130 5.93 3.06 -12.93
CA VAL A 130 5.05 3.95 -12.16
C VAL A 130 3.63 3.39 -12.23
N MET A 131 3.03 3.20 -11.06
CA MET A 131 1.70 2.63 -10.89
C MET A 131 0.81 3.60 -10.11
N GLN A 132 -0.48 3.34 -10.15
CA GLN A 132 -1.43 3.92 -9.19
C GLN A 132 -2.17 2.81 -8.48
N ASP A 133 -2.40 3.00 -7.19
CA ASP A 133 -3.21 2.06 -6.41
C ASP A 133 -4.71 2.22 -6.77
N ILE A 134 -5.56 1.47 -6.08
CA ILE A 134 -7.00 1.43 -6.42
C ILE A 134 -7.73 2.75 -6.13
N GLU A 135 -7.09 3.71 -5.48
CA GLU A 135 -7.64 5.06 -5.28
C GLU A 135 -6.80 6.15 -5.97
N GLY A 136 -5.89 5.75 -6.84
CA GLY A 136 -5.12 6.68 -7.67
C GLY A 136 -3.82 7.19 -7.05
N ASN A 137 -3.39 6.66 -5.91
CA ASN A 137 -2.11 7.07 -5.32
C ASN A 137 -0.95 6.46 -6.09
N GLU A 138 0.01 7.29 -6.50
CA GLU A 138 1.18 6.84 -7.26
C GLU A 138 2.15 6.08 -6.37
N PHE A 139 2.67 4.98 -6.89
CA PHE A 139 3.76 4.22 -6.32
C PHE A 139 4.59 3.61 -7.45
N CYS A 140 5.76 3.08 -7.14
CA CYS A 140 6.63 2.49 -8.15
C CYS A 140 6.94 1.04 -7.82
N LEU A 141 7.09 0.24 -8.87
CA LEU A 141 7.74 -1.06 -8.81
C LEU A 141 9.19 -0.85 -9.25
N ASP A 142 10.12 -1.28 -8.40
CA ASP A 142 11.54 -0.93 -8.51
C ASP A 142 12.43 -2.13 -8.19
#